data_a4f11aaf425036baa7b0e395b1467da2
#
_entry.id   a4f11aaf425036baa7b0e395b1467da2
#
_cell.length_a   1.000
_cell.length_b   1.000
_cell.length_c   1.000
_cell.angle_alpha   90.00
_cell.angle_beta   90.00
_cell.angle_gamma   90.00
#
_symmetry.space_group_name_H-M   'P 1'
#
loop_
_entity.id
_entity.type
_entity.pdbx_description
1 polymer ?
#
loop_
_entity_poly.entity_id
_entity_poly.type
_entity_poly.pdbx_seq_one_letter_code
_entity_poly.pdbx_strand_id
1 'polypeptide(L)'
;DTHRDPLVQYWDDDTLEIFVDEDYSGGEHRFNHNAFAYHFSLDNRAIDLGTDERPRDYTHHVASAWKQYGDKLIWEVAIDIYADDYVDGATDNTPVELAGGKVMGLMVAYCDNDGSELRENFIGSEIVLSGPKDRGYIDAGLFGSLTLAE
;
A
#
# COMPACT_ATOMS: atom_id res chain seq x y z
N ASP A 1 3.08 13.78 12.24
CA ASP A 1 3.27 12.36 12.61
C ASP A 1 2.95 12.16 14.09
N THR A 2 1.91 11.42 14.38
CA THR A 2 1.34 11.27 15.75
C THR A 2 1.76 9.94 16.39
N HIS A 3 1.83 8.88 15.61
CA HIS A 3 2.17 7.53 16.07
C HIS A 3 3.64 7.21 15.78
N ARG A 4 4.43 7.02 16.85
CA ARG A 4 5.89 6.78 16.73
C ARG A 4 6.24 5.34 16.36
N ASP A 5 5.39 4.37 16.71
CA ASP A 5 5.58 2.96 16.36
C ASP A 5 4.82 2.69 15.06
N PRO A 6 5.52 2.47 13.93
CA PRO A 6 4.88 2.28 12.64
C PRO A 6 4.07 0.97 12.53
N LEU A 7 4.06 0.12 13.55
CA LEU A 7 3.19 -1.04 13.64
C LEU A 7 1.90 -0.78 14.44
N VAL A 8 1.75 0.44 15.00
CA VAL A 8 0.59 0.81 15.82
C VAL A 8 -0.21 1.90 15.13
N GLN A 9 -1.47 1.61 14.78
CA GLN A 9 -2.37 2.56 14.11
C GLN A 9 -1.75 3.23 12.86
N TYR A 10 -0.95 2.48 12.11
CA TYR A 10 -0.18 2.97 10.97
C TYR A 10 -1.06 3.59 9.87
N TRP A 11 -2.37 3.27 9.85
CA TRP A 11 -3.37 3.84 8.96
C TRP A 11 -3.96 5.17 9.45
N ASP A 12 -3.67 5.56 10.69
CA ASP A 12 -4.17 6.79 11.33
C ASP A 12 -3.09 7.89 11.44
N ASP A 13 -1.97 7.74 10.76
CA ASP A 13 -0.87 8.71 10.73
C ASP A 13 -0.71 9.33 9.33
N ASP A 14 0.27 10.24 9.17
CA ASP A 14 0.70 10.74 7.86
C ASP A 14 1.32 9.60 7.05
N THR A 15 0.55 9.03 6.14
CA THR A 15 0.96 7.82 5.40
C THR A 15 0.62 7.92 3.93
N LEU A 16 1.56 7.55 3.07
CA LEU A 16 1.26 7.23 1.69
C LEU A 16 0.81 5.76 1.62
N GLU A 17 -0.38 5.50 1.10
CA GLU A 17 -0.86 4.14 0.86
C GLU A 17 -0.72 3.78 -0.62
N ILE A 18 -0.10 2.65 -0.91
CA ILE A 18 -0.02 2.08 -2.26
C ILE A 18 -0.57 0.65 -2.21
N PHE A 19 -1.66 0.46 -2.93
CA PHE A 19 -2.35 -0.81 -3.06
C PHE A 19 -2.02 -1.42 -4.41
N VAL A 20 -1.54 -2.66 -4.42
CA VAL A 20 -1.11 -3.36 -5.63
C VAL A 20 -1.71 -4.75 -5.69
N ASP A 21 -2.37 -5.05 -6.80
CA ASP A 21 -2.85 -6.37 -7.19
C ASP A 21 -2.08 -6.80 -8.44
N GLU A 22 -1.24 -7.80 -8.32
CA GLU A 22 -0.24 -8.21 -9.31
C GLU A 22 -0.85 -8.62 -10.64
N ASP A 23 -1.99 -9.31 -10.64
CA ASP A 23 -2.62 -9.87 -11.84
C ASP A 23 -3.96 -9.19 -12.20
N TYR A 24 -4.35 -8.15 -11.45
CA TYR A 24 -5.61 -7.43 -11.60
C TYR A 24 -6.85 -8.33 -11.46
N SER A 25 -6.75 -9.36 -10.63
CA SER A 25 -7.85 -10.31 -10.36
C SER A 25 -8.94 -9.72 -9.49
N GLY A 26 -8.63 -8.69 -8.71
CA GLY A 26 -9.56 -8.07 -7.76
C GLY A 26 -9.92 -8.99 -6.60
N GLY A 27 -10.98 -8.64 -5.88
CA GLY A 27 -11.50 -9.45 -4.79
C GLY A 27 -10.94 -9.13 -3.41
N GLU A 28 -11.29 -9.96 -2.44
CA GLU A 28 -10.93 -9.76 -1.04
C GLU A 28 -9.47 -10.12 -0.79
N HIS A 29 -8.72 -9.23 -0.10
CA HIS A 29 -7.30 -9.44 0.19
C HIS A 29 -6.87 -9.12 1.62
N ARG A 30 -7.80 -8.84 2.52
CA ARG A 30 -7.49 -8.30 3.85
C ARG A 30 -6.52 -9.13 4.69
N PHE A 31 -6.55 -10.45 4.62
CA PHE A 31 -5.67 -11.35 5.36
C PHE A 31 -5.10 -12.45 4.45
N ASN A 32 -4.80 -12.08 3.23
CA ASN A 32 -4.14 -12.92 2.25
C ASN A 32 -3.32 -12.03 1.33
N HIS A 33 -2.49 -12.61 0.47
CA HIS A 33 -1.60 -11.87 -0.41
C HIS A 33 -2.11 -11.79 -1.86
N ASN A 34 -3.44 -11.87 -2.08
CA ASN A 34 -4.04 -11.60 -3.38
C ASN A 34 -3.77 -10.15 -3.86
N ALA A 35 -3.59 -9.23 -2.92
CA ALA A 35 -3.05 -7.90 -3.15
C ALA A 35 -2.33 -7.42 -1.89
N PHE A 36 -1.47 -6.42 -2.02
CA PHE A 36 -0.80 -5.74 -0.92
C PHE A 36 -1.33 -4.32 -0.75
N ALA A 37 -1.49 -3.90 0.51
CA ALA A 37 -1.90 -2.56 0.91
C ALA A 37 -0.79 -1.88 1.71
N TYR A 38 0.31 -1.53 1.04
CA TYR A 38 1.47 -0.92 1.70
C TYR A 38 1.16 0.48 2.24
N HIS A 39 1.37 0.67 3.53
CA HIS A 39 1.33 1.96 4.20
C HIS A 39 2.76 2.44 4.44
N PHE A 40 3.15 3.50 3.75
CA PHE A 40 4.48 4.10 3.85
C PHE A 40 4.48 5.20 4.90
N SER A 41 5.14 4.96 6.02
CA SER A 41 5.37 5.97 7.04
C SER A 41 6.42 7.00 6.61
N LEU A 42 6.49 8.16 7.29
CA LEU A 42 7.45 9.21 6.98
C LEU A 42 8.91 8.79 7.16
N ASP A 43 9.19 7.71 7.90
CA ASP A 43 10.52 7.11 8.00
C ASP A 43 10.81 6.08 6.88
N ASN A 44 9.97 6.02 5.85
CA ASN A 44 10.06 5.17 4.66
C ASN A 44 9.90 3.65 4.94
N ARG A 45 9.25 3.27 6.03
CA ARG A 45 8.86 1.88 6.26
C ARG A 45 7.54 1.58 5.54
N ALA A 46 7.40 0.35 5.04
CA ALA A 46 6.19 -0.13 4.40
C ALA A 46 5.53 -1.18 5.29
N ILE A 47 4.33 -0.89 5.77
CA ILE A 47 3.57 -1.74 6.68
C ILE A 47 2.29 -2.21 5.99
N ASP A 48 1.94 -3.47 6.20
CA ASP A 48 0.65 -4.05 5.80
C ASP A 48 0.22 -5.13 6.80
N LEU A 49 -0.99 -5.66 6.65
CA LEU A 49 -1.47 -6.79 7.45
C LEU A 49 -0.95 -8.11 6.89
N GLY A 50 -0.36 -8.92 7.75
CA GLY A 50 -0.04 -10.30 7.41
C GLY A 50 -1.26 -11.23 7.44
N THR A 51 -1.07 -12.46 6.99
CA THR A 51 -2.11 -13.50 7.00
C THR A 51 -2.54 -13.92 8.41
N ASP A 52 -1.78 -13.56 9.43
CA ASP A 52 -2.08 -13.76 10.86
C ASP A 52 -2.83 -12.57 11.50
N GLU A 53 -3.35 -11.65 10.68
CA GLU A 53 -4.11 -10.47 11.10
C GLU A 53 -3.27 -9.44 11.91
N ARG A 54 -1.94 -9.48 11.76
CA ARG A 54 -1.03 -8.58 12.49
C ARG A 54 -0.31 -7.64 11.53
N PRO A 55 -0.07 -6.39 11.94
CA PRO A 55 0.82 -5.51 11.20
C PRO A 55 2.21 -6.14 11.03
N ARG A 56 2.73 -6.09 9.82
CA ARG A 56 4.05 -6.58 9.44
C ARG A 56 4.82 -5.53 8.68
N ASP A 57 6.12 -5.57 8.85
CA ASP A 57 7.07 -4.72 8.14
C ASP A 57 7.50 -5.41 6.85
N TYR A 58 7.06 -4.86 5.73
CA TYR A 58 7.40 -5.26 4.37
C TYR A 58 8.40 -4.30 3.71
N THR A 59 9.16 -3.53 4.50
CA THR A 59 10.15 -2.58 3.96
C THR A 59 11.17 -3.25 3.05
N HIS A 60 11.39 -4.55 3.22
CA HIS A 60 12.27 -5.32 2.31
C HIS A 60 11.71 -5.53 0.90
N HIS A 61 10.40 -5.25 0.67
CA HIS A 61 9.79 -5.25 -0.67
C HIS A 61 10.03 -3.96 -1.44
N VAL A 62 10.52 -2.89 -0.77
CA VAL A 62 10.43 -1.55 -1.32
C VAL A 62 11.75 -0.78 -1.19
N ALA A 63 11.94 0.18 -2.10
CA ALA A 63 12.85 1.29 -1.90
C ALA A 63 12.03 2.59 -1.97
N SER A 64 12.05 3.38 -0.92
CA SER A 64 11.22 4.57 -0.75
C SER A 64 12.05 5.75 -0.29
N ALA A 65 11.76 6.92 -0.84
CA ALA A 65 12.32 8.19 -0.39
C ALA A 65 11.37 9.35 -0.70
N TRP A 66 11.29 10.31 0.19
CA TRP A 66 10.52 11.52 -0.06
C TRP A 66 11.32 12.78 0.23
N LYS A 67 10.89 13.88 -0.37
CA LYS A 67 11.49 15.20 -0.17
C LYS A 67 10.45 16.31 -0.30
N GLN A 68 10.53 17.28 0.59
CA GLN A 68 9.71 18.47 0.52
C GLN A 68 10.38 19.55 -0.33
N TYR A 69 9.59 20.15 -1.23
CA TYR A 69 9.96 21.30 -2.07
C TYR A 69 8.91 22.40 -1.93
N GLY A 70 9.16 23.33 -1.02
CA GLY A 70 8.19 24.39 -0.70
C GLY A 70 6.93 23.81 -0.06
N ASP A 71 5.79 23.96 -0.73
CA ASP A 71 4.48 23.44 -0.34
C ASP A 71 4.15 22.06 -0.93
N LYS A 72 5.11 21.42 -1.63
CA LYS A 72 4.95 20.12 -2.26
C LYS A 72 5.82 19.08 -1.60
N LEU A 73 5.25 17.89 -1.44
CA LEU A 73 5.97 16.70 -1.07
C LEU A 73 6.06 15.79 -2.31
N ILE A 74 7.28 15.35 -2.63
CA ILE A 74 7.52 14.38 -3.70
C ILE A 74 7.99 13.10 -3.01
N TRP A 75 7.29 12.01 -3.30
CA TRP A 75 7.61 10.68 -2.80
C TRP A 75 7.89 9.75 -3.98
N GLU A 76 9.07 9.12 -4.00
CA GLU A 76 9.47 8.15 -5.00
C GLU A 76 9.50 6.77 -4.35
N VAL A 77 8.85 5.80 -4.98
CA VAL A 77 8.73 4.44 -4.47
C VAL A 77 9.01 3.46 -5.59
N ALA A 78 9.88 2.48 -5.33
CA ALA A 78 10.05 1.28 -6.14
C ALA A 78 9.59 0.08 -5.32
N ILE A 79 8.79 -0.82 -5.91
CA ILE A 79 8.21 -1.98 -5.23
C ILE A 79 8.58 -3.24 -5.99
N ASP A 80 9.17 -4.21 -5.31
CA ASP A 80 9.24 -5.59 -5.79
C ASP A 80 7.84 -6.21 -5.68
N ILE A 81 7.27 -6.60 -6.82
CA ILE A 81 5.90 -7.10 -6.89
C ILE A 81 5.90 -8.61 -6.64
N TYR A 82 5.04 -9.05 -5.73
CA TYR A 82 4.84 -10.46 -5.41
C TYR A 82 3.44 -10.91 -5.82
N ALA A 83 3.32 -12.19 -6.18
CA ALA A 83 2.05 -12.83 -6.49
C ALA A 83 1.34 -13.34 -5.21
N ASP A 84 0.15 -13.88 -5.37
CA ASP A 84 -0.72 -14.38 -4.31
C ASP A 84 -0.16 -15.59 -3.54
N ASP A 85 0.85 -16.25 -4.10
CA ASP A 85 1.58 -17.36 -3.46
C ASP A 85 2.67 -16.90 -2.47
N TYR A 86 2.82 -15.60 -2.25
CA TYR A 86 3.73 -15.06 -1.23
C TYR A 86 3.43 -15.64 0.16
N VAL A 87 4.46 -16.00 0.89
CA VAL A 87 4.35 -16.58 2.24
C VAL A 87 5.15 -15.77 3.25
N ASP A 88 4.47 -15.23 4.27
CA ASP A 88 5.09 -14.47 5.34
C ASP A 88 6.23 -15.24 6.01
N GLY A 89 7.42 -14.63 6.02
CA GLY A 89 8.62 -15.20 6.65
C GLY A 89 9.32 -16.32 5.88
N ALA A 90 8.82 -16.72 4.71
CA ALA A 90 9.56 -17.62 3.83
C ALA A 90 10.77 -16.89 3.20
N THR A 91 11.85 -17.64 2.97
CA THR A 91 13.10 -17.11 2.39
C THR A 91 13.22 -17.32 0.89
N ASP A 92 12.26 -18.01 0.30
CA ASP A 92 12.20 -18.39 -1.12
C ASP A 92 11.12 -17.64 -1.90
N ASN A 93 10.46 -16.66 -1.29
CA ASN A 93 9.61 -15.71 -2.03
C ASN A 93 10.43 -15.04 -3.15
N THR A 94 9.86 -15.00 -4.35
CA THR A 94 10.52 -14.40 -5.50
C THR A 94 9.60 -13.34 -6.11
N PRO A 95 10.08 -12.12 -6.34
CA PRO A 95 9.30 -11.11 -7.06
C PRO A 95 8.94 -11.58 -8.47
N VAL A 96 7.78 -11.15 -8.93
CA VAL A 96 7.32 -11.41 -10.30
C VAL A 96 8.19 -10.67 -11.30
N GLU A 97 8.57 -11.35 -12.39
CA GLU A 97 9.24 -10.69 -13.50
C GLU A 97 8.25 -9.78 -14.25
N LEU A 98 8.51 -8.48 -14.19
CA LEU A 98 7.66 -7.46 -14.82
C LEU A 98 8.08 -7.25 -16.28
N ALA A 99 7.09 -7.12 -17.17
CA ALA A 99 7.30 -6.84 -18.59
C ALA A 99 6.36 -5.74 -19.08
N GLY A 100 6.76 -5.04 -20.12
CA GLY A 100 5.91 -4.06 -20.79
C GLY A 100 4.59 -4.69 -21.23
N GLY A 101 3.49 -3.94 -21.09
CA GLY A 101 2.14 -4.39 -21.40
C GLY A 101 1.45 -5.22 -20.30
N LYS A 102 2.14 -5.60 -19.22
CA LYS A 102 1.47 -6.25 -18.07
C LYS A 102 0.46 -5.30 -17.46
N VAL A 103 -0.75 -5.82 -17.20
CA VAL A 103 -1.83 -5.09 -16.50
C VAL A 103 -1.86 -5.56 -15.05
N MET A 104 -1.92 -4.60 -14.14
CA MET A 104 -1.97 -4.79 -12.68
C MET A 104 -3.07 -3.92 -12.09
N GLY A 105 -3.52 -4.21 -10.89
CA GLY A 105 -4.35 -3.32 -10.09
C GLY A 105 -3.49 -2.32 -9.33
N LEU A 106 -3.87 -1.05 -9.33
CA LEU A 106 -3.22 0.00 -8.55
C LEU A 106 -4.24 0.96 -7.96
N MET A 107 -4.08 1.28 -6.70
CA MET A 107 -4.74 2.41 -6.05
C MET A 107 -3.69 3.13 -5.20
N VAL A 108 -3.78 4.44 -5.11
CA VAL A 108 -2.90 5.26 -4.26
C VAL A 108 -3.77 6.13 -3.37
N ALA A 109 -3.41 6.23 -2.10
CA ALA A 109 -4.09 7.13 -1.17
C ALA A 109 -3.08 7.83 -0.24
N TYR A 110 -3.53 8.89 0.40
CA TYR A 110 -2.79 9.59 1.44
C TYR A 110 -3.68 9.78 2.66
N CYS A 111 -3.17 9.37 3.81
CA CYS A 111 -3.73 9.68 5.11
C CYS A 111 -3.04 10.92 5.68
N ASP A 112 -3.81 11.80 6.29
CA ASP A 112 -3.33 13.08 6.84
C ASP A 112 -3.78 13.18 8.30
N ASN A 113 -2.81 13.42 9.20
CA ASN A 113 -3.03 13.55 10.63
C ASN A 113 -2.19 14.69 11.23
N ASP A 114 -2.85 15.82 11.51
CA ASP A 114 -2.23 17.02 12.11
C ASP A 114 -2.11 16.97 13.65
N GLY A 115 -2.30 15.80 14.27
CA GLY A 115 -2.11 15.60 15.72
C GLY A 115 -3.33 15.07 16.46
N SER A 116 -4.32 14.54 15.74
CA SER A 116 -5.47 13.82 16.30
C SER A 116 -5.13 12.37 16.68
N GLU A 117 -6.04 11.73 17.42
CA GLU A 117 -5.96 10.30 17.70
C GLU A 117 -6.20 9.45 16.44
N LEU A 118 -7.01 9.95 15.51
CA LEU A 118 -7.35 9.30 14.23
C LEU A 118 -7.02 10.28 13.10
N ARG A 119 -6.74 9.74 11.90
CA ARG A 119 -6.53 10.55 10.69
C ARG A 119 -7.72 11.49 10.43
N GLU A 120 -7.45 12.73 10.07
CA GLU A 120 -8.46 13.72 9.72
C GLU A 120 -8.92 13.61 8.27
N ASN A 121 -8.00 13.20 7.37
CA ASN A 121 -8.30 13.10 5.95
C ASN A 121 -7.78 11.79 5.36
N PHE A 122 -8.52 11.32 4.35
CA PHE A 122 -8.14 10.22 3.47
C PHE A 122 -8.46 10.62 2.03
N ILE A 123 -7.43 10.70 1.18
CA ILE A 123 -7.55 11.12 -0.21
C ILE A 123 -6.99 10.00 -1.09
N GLY A 124 -7.86 9.38 -1.90
CA GLY A 124 -7.49 8.26 -2.78
C GLY A 124 -7.57 8.61 -4.26
N SER A 125 -6.85 7.87 -5.10
CA SER A 125 -6.90 7.98 -6.56
C SER A 125 -8.20 7.46 -7.15
N GLU A 126 -8.89 6.55 -6.45
CA GLU A 126 -10.10 5.88 -6.91
C GLU A 126 -11.36 6.37 -6.20
N ILE A 127 -12.49 6.36 -6.90
CA ILE A 127 -13.78 6.77 -6.36
C ILE A 127 -14.52 5.55 -5.81
N VAL A 128 -14.58 5.43 -4.49
CA VAL A 128 -15.38 4.40 -3.80
C VAL A 128 -16.84 4.86 -3.74
N LEU A 129 -17.69 4.28 -4.57
CA LEU A 129 -19.10 4.69 -4.72
C LEU A 129 -19.99 4.27 -3.55
N SER A 130 -19.65 3.19 -2.84
CA SER A 130 -20.46 2.65 -1.74
C SER A 130 -19.59 2.13 -0.60
N GLY A 131 -20.11 2.18 0.64
CA GLY A 131 -19.40 1.72 1.83
C GLY A 131 -18.33 2.69 2.33
N PRO A 132 -17.48 2.26 3.27
CA PRO A 132 -16.34 3.04 3.75
C PRO A 132 -15.39 3.42 2.62
N LYS A 133 -14.83 4.63 2.66
CA LYS A 133 -14.00 5.18 1.58
C LYS A 133 -12.60 4.56 1.51
N ASP A 134 -12.16 4.02 2.61
CA ASP A 134 -10.86 3.36 2.79
C ASP A 134 -10.87 1.85 2.49
N ARG A 135 -11.93 1.30 1.91
CA ARG A 135 -12.08 -0.15 1.64
C ARG A 135 -10.98 -0.76 0.76
N GLY A 136 -10.08 0.03 0.18
CA GLY A 136 -8.95 -0.48 -0.59
C GLY A 136 -8.12 -1.52 0.14
N TYR A 137 -8.01 -1.46 1.47
CA TYR A 137 -7.27 -2.46 2.26
C TYR A 137 -7.96 -3.84 2.38
N ILE A 138 -9.19 -3.97 1.86
CA ILE A 138 -9.99 -5.22 1.90
C ILE A 138 -10.27 -5.74 0.50
N ASP A 139 -10.51 -4.84 -0.46
CA ASP A 139 -11.16 -5.16 -1.73
C ASP A 139 -10.37 -4.61 -2.92
N ALA A 140 -9.55 -5.46 -3.52
CA ALA A 140 -8.76 -5.12 -4.69
C ALA A 140 -9.61 -4.86 -5.95
N GLY A 141 -10.90 -5.25 -5.93
CA GLY A 141 -11.85 -4.90 -7.00
C GLY A 141 -12.13 -3.39 -7.12
N LEU A 142 -11.63 -2.58 -6.18
CA LEU A 142 -11.70 -1.11 -6.21
C LEU A 142 -10.51 -0.46 -6.93
N PHE A 143 -9.44 -1.21 -7.20
CA PHE A 143 -8.22 -0.66 -7.77
C PHE A 143 -8.42 -0.29 -9.24
N GLY A 144 -7.81 0.81 -9.64
CA GLY A 144 -7.69 1.17 -11.06
C GLY A 144 -6.72 0.23 -11.79
N SER A 145 -6.81 0.18 -13.12
CA SER A 145 -5.86 -0.60 -13.92
C SER A 145 -4.57 0.19 -14.19
N LEU A 146 -3.44 -0.43 -13.94
CA LEU A 146 -2.12 0.04 -14.34
C LEU A 146 -1.58 -0.84 -15.45
N THR A 147 -1.17 -0.25 -16.59
CA THR A 147 -0.45 -0.97 -17.63
C THR A 147 1.01 -0.53 -17.62
N LEU A 148 1.94 -1.48 -17.49
CA LEU A 148 3.36 -1.18 -17.48
C LEU A 148 3.82 -0.70 -18.86
N ALA A 149 4.62 0.37 -18.90
CA ALA A 149 5.23 0.86 -20.13
C ALA A 149 6.30 -0.13 -20.65
N GLU A 150 6.55 -0.09 -21.98
CA GLU A 150 7.64 -0.84 -22.61
C GLU A 150 9.01 -0.19 -22.32
#